data_f00b91586821ae9a7e2792378bf561b6
#
_entry.id   f00b91586821ae9a7e2792378bf561b6
#
_cell.length_a   1.000
_cell.length_b   1.000
_cell.length_c   1.000
_cell.angle_alpha   90.00
_cell.angle_beta   90.00
_cell.angle_gamma   90.00
#
_symmetry.space_group_name_H-M   'P 1'
#
loop_
_entity.id
_entity.type
_entity.pdbx_description
1 polymer ?
#
loop_
_entity_poly.entity_id
_entity_poly.type
_entity_poly.pdbx_seq_one_letter_code
_entity_poly.pdbx_strand_id
1 'polypeptide(L)'
;QNMSSYRGKNGTTYTFSVTGKSNGRIWGGENRVYTDDSDIATAAVHAGLLTSGETGVVTIEVLTGRNSYPSITRNGISSISYGKWDGSYRFILP
;
A
#
# COMPACT_ATOMS: atom_id res chain seq x y z
N GLN A 1 -6.14 0.81 8.60
CA GLN A 1 -6.82 0.01 7.58
C GLN A 1 -5.81 -0.61 6.64
N ASN A 2 -5.93 -1.89 6.35
CA ASN A 2 -5.04 -2.60 5.43
C ASN A 2 -5.82 -3.66 4.65
N MET A 3 -5.09 -4.48 3.88
CA MET A 3 -5.70 -5.46 2.97
C MET A 3 -5.51 -6.92 3.44
N SER A 4 -5.08 -7.16 4.68
CA SER A 4 -4.75 -8.52 5.10
C SER A 4 -5.95 -9.47 5.06
N SER A 5 -7.17 -8.98 5.27
CA SER A 5 -8.37 -9.82 5.20
C SER A 5 -8.76 -10.20 3.77
N TYR A 6 -8.11 -9.60 2.77
CA TYR A 6 -8.37 -9.93 1.36
C TYR A 6 -7.28 -10.82 0.75
N ARG A 7 -6.34 -11.28 1.57
CA ARG A 7 -5.26 -12.16 1.08
C ARG A 7 -5.84 -13.37 0.36
N GLY A 8 -5.27 -13.68 -0.80
CA GLY A 8 -5.71 -14.79 -1.63
C GLY A 8 -6.71 -14.40 -2.72
N LYS A 9 -7.35 -13.24 -2.62
CA LYS A 9 -8.29 -12.76 -3.64
C LYS A 9 -7.56 -12.04 -4.78
N ASN A 10 -6.50 -12.67 -5.28
CA ASN A 10 -5.56 -12.10 -6.24
C ASN A 10 -6.27 -11.64 -7.51
N GLY A 11 -5.94 -10.45 -7.98
CA GLY A 11 -6.53 -9.84 -9.17
C GLY A 11 -7.85 -9.11 -8.92
N THR A 12 -8.45 -9.24 -7.74
CA THR A 12 -9.66 -8.52 -7.40
C THR A 12 -9.31 -7.09 -7.00
N THR A 13 -10.13 -6.13 -7.44
CA THR A 13 -9.95 -4.73 -7.07
C THR A 13 -11.01 -4.28 -6.07
N TYR A 14 -10.59 -3.38 -5.19
CA TYR A 14 -11.46 -2.79 -4.16
C TYR A 14 -11.22 -1.30 -4.14
N THR A 15 -12.26 -0.53 -3.88
CA THR A 15 -12.21 0.92 -3.84
C THR A 15 -12.54 1.41 -2.44
N PHE A 16 -11.71 2.31 -1.91
CA PHE A 16 -11.85 2.84 -0.56
C PHE A 16 -11.80 4.36 -0.58
N SER A 17 -12.60 4.98 0.28
CA SER A 17 -12.41 6.38 0.64
C SER A 17 -11.48 6.42 1.84
N VAL A 18 -10.35 7.12 1.73
CA VAL A 18 -9.36 7.20 2.80
C VAL A 18 -8.88 8.65 2.97
N THR A 19 -8.44 8.96 4.18
CA THR A 19 -7.76 10.22 4.45
C THR A 19 -6.28 9.93 4.64
N GLY A 20 -5.44 10.53 3.79
CA GLY A 20 -4.01 10.32 3.80
C GLY A 20 -3.40 10.64 5.16
N LYS A 21 -2.46 9.83 5.60
CA LYS A 21 -1.65 10.08 6.80
C LYS A 21 -0.23 9.62 6.58
N SER A 22 0.70 10.14 7.40
CA SER A 22 2.13 9.90 7.18
C SER A 22 2.76 9.07 8.30
N ASN A 23 1.99 8.56 9.24
CA ASN A 23 2.53 7.89 10.44
C ASN A 23 2.13 6.41 10.57
N GLY A 24 1.46 5.83 9.59
CA GLY A 24 1.16 4.40 9.59
C GLY A 24 2.38 3.59 9.17
N ARG A 25 2.35 2.29 9.43
CA ARG A 25 3.42 1.38 9.01
C ARG A 25 3.15 0.84 7.62
N ILE A 26 4.16 0.92 6.77
CA ILE A 26 4.13 0.38 5.42
C ILE A 26 5.43 -0.36 5.14
N TRP A 27 5.34 -1.42 4.35
CA TRP A 27 6.48 -2.23 3.92
C TRP A 27 6.51 -2.30 2.41
N GLY A 28 7.66 -2.01 1.81
CA GLY A 28 7.83 -2.09 0.36
C GLY A 28 7.59 -0.77 -0.34
N GLY A 29 6.81 -0.79 -1.40
CA GLY A 29 6.48 0.37 -2.22
C GLY A 29 7.18 0.42 -3.55
N GLU A 30 8.08 -0.52 -3.85
CA GLU A 30 8.67 -0.64 -5.18
C GLU A 30 7.56 -0.95 -6.18
N ASN A 31 7.50 -0.17 -7.26
CA ASN A 31 6.42 -0.23 -8.24
C ASN A 31 5.02 -0.04 -7.59
N ARG A 32 4.97 0.67 -6.47
CA ARG A 32 3.76 0.92 -5.69
C ARG A 32 3.10 -0.37 -5.20
N VAL A 33 3.90 -1.40 -4.96
CA VAL A 33 3.45 -2.68 -4.38
C VAL A 33 3.88 -2.73 -2.92
N TYR A 34 2.92 -2.98 -2.04
CA TYR A 34 3.11 -3.00 -0.59
C TYR A 34 2.66 -4.34 -0.03
N THR A 35 3.20 -4.73 1.13
CA THR A 35 2.64 -5.88 1.85
C THR A 35 1.17 -5.62 2.16
N ASP A 36 0.35 -6.67 2.19
CA ASP A 36 -1.08 -6.51 2.40
C ASP A 36 -1.44 -5.99 3.80
N ASP A 37 -0.52 -6.07 4.76
CA ASP A 37 -0.70 -5.48 6.08
C ASP A 37 -0.20 -4.03 6.17
N SER A 38 0.27 -3.45 5.08
CA SER A 38 0.64 -2.04 5.02
C SER A 38 -0.59 -1.15 5.15
N ASP A 39 -0.48 -0.08 5.96
CA ASP A 39 -1.56 0.87 6.15
C ASP A 39 -1.91 1.58 4.85
N ILE A 40 -3.16 1.48 4.41
CA ILE A 40 -3.60 2.01 3.12
C ILE A 40 -3.46 3.54 3.06
N ALA A 41 -3.87 4.24 4.11
CA ALA A 41 -3.81 5.70 4.12
C ALA A 41 -2.38 6.22 3.99
N THR A 42 -1.43 5.58 4.65
CA THR A 42 -0.01 5.95 4.58
C THR A 42 0.60 5.52 3.26
N ALA A 43 0.26 4.32 2.77
CA ALA A 43 0.73 3.86 1.46
C ALA A 43 0.23 4.78 0.34
N ALA A 44 -0.99 5.30 0.44
CA ALA A 44 -1.53 6.23 -0.56
C ALA A 44 -0.71 7.53 -0.63
N VAL A 45 -0.28 8.05 0.52
CA VAL A 45 0.61 9.23 0.57
C VAL A 45 1.98 8.89 -0.01
N HIS A 46 2.55 7.77 0.42
CA HIS A 46 3.86 7.31 -0.07
C HIS A 46 3.84 7.13 -1.59
N ALA A 47 2.77 6.56 -2.13
CA ALA A 47 2.62 6.33 -3.57
C ALA A 47 2.34 7.63 -4.36
N GLY A 48 2.04 8.73 -3.69
CA GLY A 48 1.77 10.01 -4.33
C GLY A 48 0.33 10.22 -4.78
N LEU A 49 -0.61 9.42 -4.26
CA LEU A 49 -2.03 9.54 -4.65
C LEU A 49 -2.77 10.57 -3.82
N LEU A 50 -2.37 10.75 -2.57
CA LEU A 50 -2.98 11.72 -1.65
C LEU A 50 -1.87 12.44 -0.91
N THR A 51 -2.17 13.66 -0.45
CA THR A 51 -1.33 14.33 0.54
C THR A 51 -1.84 13.97 1.95
N SER A 52 -0.99 14.18 2.95
CA SER A 52 -1.40 13.95 4.34
C SER A 52 -2.55 14.88 4.69
N GLY A 53 -3.64 14.33 5.21
CA GLY A 53 -4.85 15.08 5.54
C GLY A 53 -5.88 15.18 4.42
N GLU A 54 -5.49 14.85 3.20
CA GLU A 54 -6.41 14.87 2.06
C GLU A 54 -7.27 13.60 2.05
N THR A 55 -8.58 13.76 1.83
CA THR A 55 -9.48 12.63 1.66
C THR A 55 -9.76 12.39 0.20
N GLY A 56 -9.64 11.15 -0.23
CA GLY A 56 -9.88 10.78 -1.62
C GLY A 56 -10.19 9.30 -1.76
N VAL A 57 -10.51 8.91 -2.99
CA VAL A 57 -10.84 7.53 -3.32
C VAL A 57 -9.63 6.87 -3.96
N VAL A 58 -9.27 5.69 -3.47
CA VAL A 58 -8.19 4.89 -4.03
C VAL A 58 -8.72 3.51 -4.42
N THR A 59 -8.19 2.97 -5.50
CA THR A 59 -8.51 1.62 -5.97
C THR A 59 -7.29 0.74 -5.82
N ILE A 60 -7.49 -0.43 -5.23
CA ILE A 60 -6.42 -1.36 -4.86
C ILE A 60 -6.69 -2.70 -5.50
N GLU A 61 -5.66 -3.27 -6.10
CA GLU A 61 -5.68 -4.64 -6.61
C GLU A 61 -4.91 -5.54 -5.65
N VAL A 62 -5.52 -6.65 -5.26
CA VAL A 62 -4.88 -7.69 -4.45
C VAL A 62 -3.94 -8.51 -5.32
N LEU A 63 -2.72 -8.74 -4.83
CA LEU A 63 -1.68 -9.48 -5.54
C LEU A 63 -1.16 -10.62 -4.67
N THR A 64 -0.46 -11.55 -5.32
CA THR A 64 0.31 -12.58 -4.62
C THR A 64 1.42 -11.92 -3.80
N GLY A 65 1.96 -12.65 -2.84
CA GLY A 65 3.11 -12.18 -2.08
C GLY A 65 4.39 -12.15 -2.90
N ARG A 66 5.40 -11.50 -2.34
CA ARG A 66 6.73 -11.38 -2.90
C ARG A 66 7.78 -11.94 -1.95
N ASN A 67 8.95 -12.21 -2.48
CA ASN A 67 10.08 -12.71 -1.68
C ASN A 67 10.89 -11.57 -1.04
N SER A 68 10.68 -10.34 -1.47
CA SER A 68 11.44 -9.19 -0.99
C SER A 68 10.66 -7.89 -1.19
N TYR A 69 10.71 -7.03 -0.18
CA TYR A 69 10.05 -5.72 -0.19
C TYR A 69 11.10 -4.68 0.22
N PRO A 70 11.81 -4.08 -0.74
CA PRO A 70 12.82 -3.08 -0.39
C PRO A 70 12.21 -1.82 0.23
N SER A 71 12.92 -1.21 1.17
CA SER A 71 12.56 0.10 1.72
C SER A 71 12.76 1.17 0.66
N ILE A 72 11.77 2.03 0.53
CA ILE A 72 11.80 3.16 -0.41
C ILE A 72 11.31 4.40 0.31
N THR A 73 12.00 5.54 0.09
CA THR A 73 11.56 6.83 0.62
C THR A 73 10.88 7.60 -0.50
N ARG A 74 9.63 7.99 -0.28
CA ARG A 74 8.86 8.84 -1.20
C ARG A 74 7.93 9.75 -0.41
N ASN A 75 7.77 10.96 -0.90
CA ASN A 75 6.81 11.90 -0.33
C ASN A 75 6.96 12.08 1.17
N GLY A 76 8.21 12.09 1.64
CA GLY A 76 8.54 12.28 3.05
C GLY A 76 8.35 11.06 3.94
N ILE A 77 8.03 9.89 3.37
CA ILE A 77 7.80 8.66 4.13
C ILE A 77 8.81 7.61 3.70
N SER A 78 9.46 6.99 4.67
CA SER A 78 10.33 5.83 4.44
C SER A 78 9.59 4.56 4.82
N SER A 79 9.42 3.67 3.86
CA SER A 79 8.83 2.36 4.14
C SER A 79 9.85 1.45 4.84
N ILE A 80 9.35 0.35 5.39
CA ILE A 80 10.17 -0.63 6.07
C ILE A 80 10.49 -1.74 5.08
N SER A 81 11.72 -2.24 5.08
CA SER A 81 12.07 -3.40 4.26
C SER A 81 11.57 -4.67 4.92
N TYR A 82 11.24 -5.66 4.10
CA TYR A 82 10.85 -6.98 4.59
C TYR A 82 11.28 -8.05 3.58
N GLY A 83 11.44 -9.26 4.07
CA GLY A 83 11.74 -10.41 3.22
C GLY A 83 10.48 -10.98 2.59
N LYS A 84 10.31 -12.30 2.68
CA LYS A 84 9.13 -12.96 2.13
C LYS A 84 7.88 -12.65 2.94
N TRP A 85 6.81 -12.25 2.24
CA TRP A 85 5.47 -12.05 2.82
C TRP A 85 4.43 -12.52 1.81
N ASP A 86 3.37 -13.17 2.28
CA ASP A 86 2.50 -14.00 1.44
C ASP A 86 1.37 -13.25 0.74
N GLY A 87 1.22 -11.96 0.95
CA GLY A 87 0.20 -11.17 0.28
C GLY A 87 0.66 -9.75 0.06
N SER A 88 0.24 -9.17 -1.05
CA SER A 88 0.57 -7.80 -1.39
C SER A 88 -0.60 -7.11 -2.07
N TYR A 89 -0.47 -5.80 -2.27
CA TYR A 89 -1.42 -5.04 -3.05
C TYR A 89 -0.70 -3.92 -3.80
N ARG A 90 -1.35 -3.41 -4.83
CA ARG A 90 -0.90 -2.22 -5.54
C ARG A 90 -2.06 -1.27 -5.75
N PHE A 91 -1.75 0.00 -5.88
CA PHE A 91 -2.74 0.98 -6.28
C PHE A 91 -2.93 0.96 -7.79
N ILE A 92 -4.16 1.03 -8.23
CA ILE A 92 -4.51 1.26 -9.62
C ILE A 92 -4.46 2.77 -9.83
N LEU A 93 -3.61 3.22 -10.74
CA LEU A 93 -3.47 4.65 -11.02
C LEU A 93 -4.60 5.12 -11.95
N PRO A 94 -5.08 6.35 -11.74
CA PRO A 94 -6.11 6.92 -12.64
C PRO A 94 -5.58 7.20 -14.04
#